data_73305a1400c17f7822413341c4063e13
#
_entry.id   73305a1400c17f7822413341c4063e13
#
_cell.length_a   1.000
_cell.length_b   1.000
_cell.length_c   1.000
_cell.angle_alpha   90.00
_cell.angle_beta   90.00
_cell.angle_gamma   90.00
#
_symmetry.space_group_name_H-M   'P 1'
#
loop_
_entity.id
_entity.type
_entity.pdbx_description
1 polymer ?
#
loop_
_entity_poly.entity_id
_entity_poly.type
_entity_poly.pdbx_seq_one_letter_code
_entity_poly.pdbx_strand_id
1 'polypeptide(L)'
;MSYLFTSESVSEGHPDKLSDQISDGILDNFLAFDPNSKVACETLVTTGQVILSGEVTSSTYIDVQDIARNVIKDIGYNNDQYKFSGESCAVMSLIHEQSEDILRGVERNIKEEQGAGDQGIMFALTTRIKMDNMAGEILPG
;
A
#
# COMPACT_ATOMS: atom_id res chain seq x y z
N MET A 1 14.00 34.25 13.43
CA MET A 1 12.77 33.54 13.01
C MET A 1 12.75 32.22 13.73
N SER A 2 11.67 31.89 14.44
CA SER A 2 11.49 30.53 14.97
C SER A 2 11.02 29.63 13.83
N TYR A 3 11.69 28.52 13.63
CA TYR A 3 11.29 27.46 12.69
C TYR A 3 10.49 26.42 13.46
N LEU A 4 9.27 26.15 12.99
CA LEU A 4 8.41 25.10 13.55
C LEU A 4 8.48 23.88 12.65
N PHE A 5 8.78 22.75 13.26
CA PHE A 5 8.78 21.43 12.62
C PHE A 5 7.82 20.52 13.38
N THR A 6 7.02 19.75 12.65
CA THR A 6 6.09 18.79 13.22
C THR A 6 6.42 17.39 12.71
N SER A 7 6.17 16.41 13.55
CA SER A 7 6.28 14.99 13.22
C SER A 7 5.09 14.25 13.83
N GLU A 8 4.57 13.28 13.10
CA GLU A 8 3.43 12.47 13.50
C GLU A 8 3.76 10.99 13.36
N SER A 9 3.27 10.18 14.27
CA SER A 9 3.39 8.73 14.25
C SER A 9 2.15 8.10 14.85
N VAL A 10 1.70 6.98 14.29
CA VAL A 10 0.53 6.24 14.74
C VAL A 10 0.93 4.90 15.35
N SER A 11 0.12 4.40 16.29
CA SER A 11 0.32 3.10 16.93
C SER A 11 -0.14 1.96 16.03
N GLU A 12 0.27 0.73 16.37
CA GLU A 12 0.03 -0.49 15.58
C GLU A 12 -1.45 -0.73 15.25
N GLY A 13 -2.35 -0.49 16.20
CA GLY A 13 -3.79 -0.64 15.99
C GLY A 13 -4.48 0.50 15.24
N HIS A 14 -3.74 1.54 14.81
CA HIS A 14 -4.31 2.61 14.01
C HIS A 14 -4.66 2.11 12.59
N PRO A 15 -5.81 2.52 12.00
CA PRO A 15 -6.22 2.07 10.67
C PRO A 15 -5.15 2.22 9.59
N ASP A 16 -4.43 3.34 9.56
CA ASP A 16 -3.36 3.58 8.56
C ASP A 16 -2.23 2.55 8.72
N LYS A 17 -1.79 2.30 9.96
CA LYS A 17 -0.74 1.31 10.23
C LYS A 17 -1.21 -0.11 9.92
N LEU A 18 -2.46 -0.42 10.23
CA LEU A 18 -3.07 -1.71 9.92
C LEU A 18 -3.17 -1.91 8.39
N SER A 19 -3.52 -0.87 7.65
CA SER A 19 -3.56 -0.92 6.18
C SER A 19 -2.18 -1.21 5.59
N ASP A 20 -1.15 -0.53 6.08
CA ASP A 20 0.25 -0.77 5.68
C ASP A 20 0.65 -2.22 5.96
N GLN A 21 0.39 -2.72 7.18
CA GLN A 21 0.75 -4.08 7.58
C GLN A 21 0.03 -5.16 6.77
N ILE A 22 -1.21 -4.93 6.37
CA ILE A 22 -1.93 -5.85 5.48
C ILE A 22 -1.30 -5.85 4.08
N SER A 23 -1.02 -4.68 3.53
CA SER A 23 -0.37 -4.56 2.21
C SER A 23 1.01 -5.21 2.21
N ASP A 24 1.81 -4.97 3.25
CA ASP A 24 3.13 -5.58 3.44
C ASP A 24 3.03 -7.10 3.58
N GLY A 25 2.07 -7.60 4.37
CA GLY A 25 1.84 -9.03 4.53
C GLY A 25 1.47 -9.73 3.22
N ILE A 26 0.71 -9.08 2.37
CA ILE A 26 0.37 -9.59 1.02
C ILE A 26 1.63 -9.62 0.14
N LEU A 27 2.40 -8.52 0.13
CA LEU A 27 3.66 -8.44 -0.61
C LEU A 27 4.64 -9.53 -0.18
N ASP A 28 4.86 -9.69 1.11
CA ASP A 28 5.78 -10.69 1.68
C ASP A 28 5.40 -12.12 1.28
N ASN A 29 4.09 -12.43 1.31
CA ASN A 29 3.62 -13.75 0.91
C ASN A 29 3.81 -14.00 -0.60
N PHE A 30 3.57 -13.04 -1.46
CA PHE A 30 3.87 -13.20 -2.88
C PHE A 30 5.36 -13.44 -3.11
N LEU A 31 6.23 -12.61 -2.51
CA LEU A 31 7.69 -12.72 -2.68
C LEU A 31 8.27 -13.99 -2.09
N ALA A 32 7.66 -14.55 -1.04
CA ALA A 32 8.09 -15.81 -0.45
C ALA A 32 7.96 -16.99 -1.41
N PHE A 33 6.96 -17.00 -2.28
CA PHE A 33 6.71 -18.08 -3.25
C PHE A 33 7.20 -17.75 -4.66
N ASP A 34 7.19 -16.49 -5.04
CA ASP A 34 7.72 -16.00 -6.33
C ASP A 34 8.50 -14.69 -6.12
N PRO A 35 9.85 -14.78 -6.00
CA PRO A 35 10.70 -13.60 -5.82
C PRO A 35 10.67 -12.59 -6.98
N ASN A 36 10.03 -12.91 -8.09
CA ASN A 36 9.88 -12.02 -9.23
C ASN A 36 8.49 -11.36 -9.28
N SER A 37 7.65 -11.61 -8.27
CA SER A 37 6.33 -10.98 -8.18
C SER A 37 6.42 -9.46 -8.21
N LYS A 38 5.48 -8.84 -8.91
CA LYS A 38 5.24 -7.39 -8.89
C LYS A 38 3.91 -7.17 -8.22
N VAL A 39 3.91 -6.50 -7.10
CA VAL A 39 2.75 -6.35 -6.23
C VAL A 39 2.53 -4.88 -5.92
N ALA A 40 1.42 -4.34 -6.40
CA ALA A 40 0.90 -3.04 -6.03
C ALA A 40 -0.45 -3.28 -5.35
N CYS A 41 -0.44 -3.42 -4.03
CA CYS A 41 -1.63 -3.67 -3.23
C CYS A 41 -1.89 -2.52 -2.29
N GLU A 42 -3.03 -1.87 -2.47
CA GLU A 42 -3.55 -0.82 -1.61
C GLU A 42 -4.63 -1.38 -0.69
N THR A 43 -4.62 -0.97 0.56
CA THR A 43 -5.56 -1.44 1.56
C THR A 43 -6.33 -0.29 2.18
N LEU A 44 -7.65 -0.39 2.19
CA LEU A 44 -8.54 0.51 2.93
C LEU A 44 -9.17 -0.27 4.08
N VAL A 45 -9.03 0.25 5.30
CA VAL A 45 -9.64 -0.30 6.52
C VAL A 45 -10.66 0.66 7.07
N THR A 46 -11.81 0.15 7.42
CA THR A 46 -12.87 0.87 8.15
C THR A 46 -13.60 -0.08 9.10
N THR A 47 -14.55 0.42 9.88
CA THR A 47 -15.30 -0.39 10.83
C THR A 47 -15.93 -1.61 10.16
N GLY A 48 -15.55 -2.81 10.60
CA GLY A 48 -16.09 -4.07 10.12
C GLY A 48 -15.68 -4.47 8.70
N GLN A 49 -14.75 -3.73 8.04
CA GLN A 49 -14.50 -3.94 6.63
C GLN A 49 -13.05 -3.65 6.22
N VAL A 50 -12.52 -4.49 5.34
CA VAL A 50 -11.24 -4.31 4.64
C VAL A 50 -11.48 -4.42 3.14
N ILE A 51 -10.92 -3.51 2.38
CA ILE A 51 -10.92 -3.54 0.92
C ILE A 51 -9.46 -3.58 0.44
N LEU A 52 -9.15 -4.61 -0.32
CA LEU A 52 -7.86 -4.80 -0.99
C LEU A 52 -8.05 -4.45 -2.46
N SER A 53 -7.24 -3.56 -2.99
CA SER A 53 -7.30 -3.17 -4.40
C SER A 53 -5.91 -3.02 -4.98
N GLY A 54 -5.80 -3.14 -6.28
CA GLY A 54 -4.52 -2.94 -6.95
C GLY A 54 -4.25 -3.98 -8.03
N GLU A 55 -2.98 -4.11 -8.37
CA GLU A 55 -2.54 -4.93 -9.48
C GLU A 55 -1.37 -5.83 -9.06
N VAL A 56 -1.40 -7.09 -9.47
CA VAL A 56 -0.36 -8.08 -9.15
C VAL A 56 0.01 -8.86 -10.40
N THR A 57 1.31 -9.05 -10.58
CA THR A 57 1.86 -10.02 -11.54
C THR A 57 2.72 -11.02 -10.78
N SER A 58 2.31 -12.28 -10.77
CA SER A 58 3.02 -13.36 -10.07
C SER A 58 2.72 -14.69 -10.74
N SER A 59 3.66 -15.63 -10.62
CA SER A 59 3.46 -17.02 -11.01
C SER A 59 2.78 -17.86 -9.92
N THR A 60 2.55 -17.30 -8.75
CA THR A 60 1.93 -17.98 -7.61
C THR A 60 0.56 -17.42 -7.27
N TYR A 61 -0.25 -18.25 -6.64
CA TYR A 61 -1.53 -17.85 -6.03
C TYR A 61 -1.39 -17.84 -4.49
N ILE A 62 -1.92 -16.82 -3.87
CA ILE A 62 -2.06 -16.74 -2.41
C ILE A 62 -3.49 -16.36 -2.03
N ASP A 63 -3.95 -16.76 -0.87
CA ASP A 63 -5.24 -16.31 -0.33
C ASP A 63 -5.05 -14.97 0.40
N VAL A 64 -5.28 -13.89 -0.32
CA VAL A 64 -5.11 -12.53 0.21
C VAL A 64 -6.09 -12.21 1.35
N GLN A 65 -7.26 -12.87 1.38
CA GLN A 65 -8.25 -12.67 2.45
C GLN A 65 -7.77 -13.31 3.75
N ASP A 66 -7.23 -14.52 3.68
CA ASP A 66 -6.68 -15.21 4.86
C ASP A 66 -5.46 -14.47 5.41
N ILE A 67 -4.59 -13.94 4.55
CA ILE A 67 -3.44 -13.13 4.97
C ILE A 67 -3.93 -11.88 5.71
N ALA A 68 -4.87 -11.13 5.14
CA ALA A 68 -5.42 -9.94 5.79
C ALA A 68 -6.02 -10.27 7.16
N ARG A 69 -6.77 -11.36 7.27
CA ARG A 69 -7.36 -11.82 8.55
C ARG A 69 -6.31 -12.17 9.58
N ASN A 70 -5.23 -12.83 9.16
CA ASN A 70 -4.14 -13.20 10.08
C ASN A 70 -3.43 -11.96 10.61
N VAL A 71 -3.09 -10.99 9.75
CA VAL A 71 -2.52 -9.71 10.18
C VAL A 71 -3.42 -8.99 11.20
N ILE A 72 -4.73 -8.92 10.93
CA ILE A 72 -5.70 -8.30 11.84
C ILE A 72 -5.70 -9.00 13.22
N LYS A 73 -5.63 -10.33 13.23
CA LYS A 73 -5.58 -11.13 14.46
C LYS A 73 -4.28 -10.93 15.23
N ASP A 74 -3.15 -10.91 14.53
CA ASP A 74 -1.82 -10.76 15.14
C ASP A 74 -1.65 -9.39 15.81
N ILE A 75 -2.27 -8.35 15.27
CA ILE A 75 -2.33 -7.01 15.89
C ILE A 75 -3.20 -7.00 17.15
N GLY A 76 -4.11 -7.96 17.29
CA GLY A 76 -4.95 -8.11 18.49
C GLY A 76 -6.43 -7.81 18.29
N TYR A 77 -6.89 -7.62 17.08
CA TYR A 77 -8.31 -7.47 16.76
C TYR A 77 -9.01 -8.84 16.72
N ASN A 78 -9.17 -9.45 17.90
CA ASN A 78 -9.70 -10.81 18.10
C ASN A 78 -11.08 -10.81 18.77
N ASN A 79 -11.70 -9.65 18.95
CA ASN A 79 -12.96 -9.53 19.67
C ASN A 79 -13.98 -8.70 18.87
N ASP A 80 -15.13 -9.30 18.59
CA ASP A 80 -16.20 -8.66 17.81
C ASP A 80 -16.81 -7.44 18.49
N GLN A 81 -16.61 -7.28 19.80
CA GLN A 81 -17.04 -6.08 20.53
C GLN A 81 -16.34 -4.80 20.01
N TYR A 82 -15.17 -4.94 19.40
CA TYR A 82 -14.47 -3.82 18.74
C TYR A 82 -15.12 -3.39 17.42
N LYS A 83 -16.18 -4.11 16.99
CA LYS A 83 -16.84 -3.93 15.68
C LYS A 83 -15.88 -4.07 14.50
N PHE A 84 -14.76 -4.71 14.75
CA PHE A 84 -13.73 -5.07 13.78
C PHE A 84 -12.92 -6.22 14.38
N SER A 85 -12.90 -7.36 13.70
CA SER A 85 -12.08 -8.50 14.11
C SER A 85 -11.66 -9.31 12.88
N GLY A 86 -10.54 -10.01 12.98
CA GLY A 86 -10.06 -10.88 11.91
C GLY A 86 -11.02 -12.03 11.57
N GLU A 87 -11.92 -12.40 12.48
CA GLU A 87 -12.93 -13.45 12.26
C GLU A 87 -14.16 -12.92 11.51
N SER A 88 -14.66 -11.76 11.89
CA SER A 88 -15.99 -11.31 11.48
C SER A 88 -15.99 -10.14 10.50
N CYS A 89 -14.88 -9.43 10.30
CA CYS A 89 -14.83 -8.34 9.33
C CYS A 89 -15.04 -8.85 7.89
N ALA A 90 -15.67 -8.05 7.07
CA ALA A 90 -15.72 -8.30 5.64
C ALA A 90 -14.34 -8.01 5.02
N VAL A 91 -13.83 -8.92 4.19
CA VAL A 91 -12.62 -8.69 3.39
C VAL A 91 -12.99 -8.83 1.93
N MET A 92 -12.90 -7.71 1.21
CA MET A 92 -13.19 -7.64 -0.22
C MET A 92 -11.89 -7.50 -1.00
N SER A 93 -11.67 -8.35 -1.99
CA SER A 93 -10.52 -8.25 -2.89
C SER A 93 -10.96 -7.74 -4.26
N LEU A 94 -10.33 -6.66 -4.71
CA LEU A 94 -10.45 -6.05 -6.03
C LEU A 94 -9.05 -5.99 -6.68
N ILE A 95 -8.24 -7.03 -6.46
CA ILE A 95 -6.91 -7.15 -7.05
C ILE A 95 -7.06 -7.74 -8.45
N HIS A 96 -6.39 -7.13 -9.41
CA HIS A 96 -6.38 -7.52 -10.82
C HIS A 96 -4.96 -7.85 -11.28
N GLU A 97 -4.83 -8.42 -12.48
CA GLU A 97 -3.54 -8.54 -13.16
C GLU A 97 -3.04 -7.15 -13.58
N GLN A 98 -1.73 -6.93 -13.49
CA GLN A 98 -1.10 -5.67 -13.87
C GLN A 98 -1.27 -5.41 -15.38
N SER A 99 -1.56 -4.16 -15.74
CA SER A 99 -1.75 -3.79 -17.12
C SER A 99 -0.44 -3.91 -17.93
N GLU A 100 -0.56 -4.34 -19.20
CA GLU A 100 0.59 -4.52 -20.09
C GLU A 100 1.38 -3.23 -20.33
N ASP A 101 0.73 -2.07 -20.29
CA ASP A 101 1.37 -0.78 -20.52
C ASP A 101 2.32 -0.39 -19.36
N ILE A 102 1.93 -0.69 -18.11
CA ILE A 102 2.78 -0.49 -16.93
C ILE A 102 3.94 -1.48 -16.97
N LEU A 103 3.69 -2.74 -17.31
CA LEU A 103 4.74 -3.75 -17.45
C LEU A 103 5.85 -3.32 -18.43
N ARG A 104 5.50 -2.75 -19.58
CA ARG A 104 6.48 -2.22 -20.55
C ARG A 104 7.36 -1.11 -19.97
N GLY A 105 6.85 -0.31 -19.06
CA GLY A 105 7.59 0.75 -18.37
C GLY A 105 8.59 0.22 -17.33
N VAL A 106 8.29 -0.92 -16.71
CA VAL A 106 9.04 -1.49 -15.61
C VAL A 106 10.03 -2.58 -16.07
N GLU A 107 9.62 -3.42 -17.02
CA GLU A 107 10.44 -4.54 -17.48
C GLU A 107 11.69 -4.09 -18.25
N ARG A 108 12.82 -4.68 -17.91
CA ARG A 108 14.10 -4.54 -18.58
C ARG A 108 14.68 -5.92 -18.86
N ASN A 109 15.51 -6.01 -19.88
CA ASN A 109 16.19 -7.26 -20.25
C ASN A 109 17.19 -7.73 -19.20
N ILE A 110 17.67 -6.84 -18.35
CA ILE A 110 18.62 -7.08 -17.28
C ILE A 110 17.89 -6.81 -15.97
N LYS A 111 17.84 -7.81 -15.06
CA LYS A 111 17.09 -7.72 -13.79
C LYS A 111 17.56 -6.55 -12.91
N GLU A 112 18.87 -6.26 -12.92
CA GLU A 112 19.48 -5.20 -12.15
C GLU A 112 19.10 -3.78 -12.64
N GLU A 113 18.57 -3.69 -13.86
CA GLU A 113 18.11 -2.45 -14.48
C GLU A 113 16.59 -2.28 -14.40
N GLN A 114 15.89 -3.19 -13.71
CA GLN A 114 14.45 -3.09 -13.58
C GLN A 114 14.05 -1.79 -12.90
N GLY A 115 13.12 -1.04 -13.54
CA GLY A 115 12.62 0.23 -13.04
C GLY A 115 11.47 0.04 -12.04
N ALA A 116 11.18 1.10 -11.29
CA ALA A 116 9.95 1.23 -10.52
C ALA A 116 8.83 1.83 -11.40
N GLY A 117 7.58 1.47 -11.10
CA GLY A 117 6.42 1.99 -11.83
C GLY A 117 6.16 3.47 -11.51
N ASP A 118 6.31 3.87 -10.25
CA ASP A 118 5.93 5.18 -9.73
C ASP A 118 6.79 5.67 -8.55
N GLN A 119 7.73 4.86 -8.07
CA GLN A 119 8.52 5.18 -6.88
C GLN A 119 9.58 6.23 -7.15
N GLY A 120 9.71 7.20 -6.26
CA GLY A 120 10.71 8.23 -6.35
C GLY A 120 10.83 9.03 -5.05
N ILE A 121 11.94 9.76 -4.92
CA ILE A 121 12.11 10.77 -3.88
C ILE A 121 12.25 12.11 -4.55
N MET A 122 11.43 13.07 -4.17
CA MET A 122 11.49 14.42 -4.69
C MET A 122 11.73 15.42 -3.56
N PHE A 123 12.76 16.25 -3.71
CA PHE A 123 12.98 17.41 -2.87
C PHE A 123 12.67 18.67 -3.67
N ALA A 124 11.60 19.37 -3.32
CA ALA A 124 11.23 20.61 -3.99
C ALA A 124 11.51 21.80 -3.09
N LEU A 125 12.30 22.75 -3.59
CA LEU A 125 12.42 24.08 -3.01
C LEU A 125 11.60 25.05 -3.86
N THR A 126 10.48 25.52 -3.32
CA THR A 126 9.63 26.51 -3.98
C THR A 126 9.87 27.89 -3.41
N THR A 127 10.00 28.88 -4.28
CA THR A 127 9.97 30.28 -3.88
C THR A 127 8.53 30.79 -3.84
N ARG A 128 8.25 31.85 -3.10
CA ARG A 128 6.92 32.46 -3.00
C ARG A 128 6.31 32.78 -4.38
N ILE A 129 7.12 33.23 -5.32
CA ILE A 129 6.70 33.52 -6.69
C ILE A 129 6.20 32.28 -7.44
N LYS A 130 6.85 31.14 -7.24
CA LYS A 130 6.39 29.86 -7.83
C LYS A 130 5.12 29.37 -7.17
N MET A 131 4.98 29.54 -5.86
CA MET A 131 3.75 29.15 -5.15
C MET A 131 2.54 29.97 -5.62
N ASP A 132 2.70 31.26 -5.87
CA ASP A 132 1.62 32.11 -6.39
C ASP A 132 1.20 31.70 -7.81
N ASN A 133 2.13 31.23 -8.63
CA ASN A 133 1.85 30.72 -9.98
C ASN A 133 1.31 29.29 -10.02
N MET A 134 1.52 28.52 -8.97
CA MET A 134 1.06 27.12 -8.83
C MET A 134 -0.25 27.00 -8.07
N ALA A 135 -0.86 28.12 -7.67
CA ALA A 135 -2.12 28.14 -6.88
C ALA A 135 -3.34 27.54 -7.59
N GLY A 136 -3.20 26.80 -8.64
CA GLY A 136 -4.22 26.03 -9.36
C GLY A 136 -3.75 24.68 -9.88
N GLU A 137 -2.50 24.32 -9.68
CA GLU A 137 -1.98 23.01 -10.09
C GLU A 137 -1.92 22.06 -8.90
N ILE A 138 -2.64 20.95 -8.99
CA ILE A 138 -2.47 19.81 -8.08
C ILE A 138 -1.11 19.21 -8.44
N LEU A 139 -0.14 19.36 -7.55
CA LEU A 139 1.10 18.63 -7.67
C LEU A 139 0.80 17.14 -7.42
N PRO A 140 1.19 16.23 -8.30
CA PRO A 140 1.13 14.82 -7.98
C PRO A 140 2.00 14.58 -6.75
N GLY A 141 1.41 13.95 -5.73
CA GLY A 141 2.07 13.53 -4.51
C GLY A 141 3.08 12.42 -4.76
#